data_21995e77f144bd5d48a55b0823fd468e
#
_entry.id   21995e77f144bd5d48a55b0823fd468e
#
_cell.length_a   1.000
_cell.length_b   1.000
_cell.length_c   1.000
_cell.angle_alpha   90.00
_cell.angle_beta   90.00
_cell.angle_gamma   90.00
#
_symmetry.space_group_name_H-M   'P 1'
#
loop_
_entity.id
_entity.type
_entity.pdbx_description
1 polymer ?
#
loop_
_entity_poly.entity_id
_entity_poly.type
_entity_poly.pdbx_seq_one_letter_code
_entity_poly.pdbx_strand_id
1 'polypeptide(L)'
;MRTPKFTKLELQIMQALWDRGTLSIREIQESFPERDKPSYTTVQTTVYRLEGKNAVRRVKKISNAHIFEAVVSRQSAQRRLIDDLLALFGGRTQPVMSHLIESGKLTLEDVKEAEKALKKLERKEKPQ
;
A
#
# COMPACT_ATOMS: atom_id res chain seq x y z
N MET A 1 6.34 -15.61 1.25
CA MET A 1 4.91 -15.39 1.03
C MET A 1 4.68 -14.18 0.15
N ARG A 2 3.79 -14.31 -0.78
CA ARG A 2 3.46 -13.21 -1.67
C ARG A 2 2.59 -12.19 -0.95
N THR A 3 2.90 -10.89 -1.13
CA THR A 3 2.05 -9.82 -0.63
C THR A 3 0.70 -9.91 -1.34
N PRO A 4 -0.43 -9.90 -0.60
CA PRO A 4 -1.73 -10.01 -1.23
C PRO A 4 -2.09 -8.79 -2.04
N LYS A 5 -3.00 -8.98 -3.00
CA LYS A 5 -3.54 -7.90 -3.81
C LYS A 5 -4.68 -7.24 -3.04
N PHE A 6 -4.70 -5.92 -3.04
CA PHE A 6 -5.72 -5.15 -2.31
C PHE A 6 -6.67 -4.41 -3.26
N THR A 7 -7.94 -4.38 -2.89
CA THR A 7 -8.91 -3.48 -3.52
C THR A 7 -8.66 -2.06 -3.01
N LYS A 8 -9.31 -1.08 -3.62
CA LYS A 8 -9.18 0.32 -3.20
C LYS A 8 -9.56 0.51 -1.74
N LEU A 9 -10.71 -0.04 -1.33
CA LEU A 9 -11.17 0.09 0.06
C LEU A 9 -10.24 -0.64 1.03
N GLU A 10 -9.79 -1.82 0.67
CA GLU A 10 -8.82 -2.57 1.48
C GLU A 10 -7.55 -1.76 1.68
N LEU A 11 -7.04 -1.13 0.62
CA LEU A 11 -5.83 -0.31 0.72
C LEU A 11 -6.05 0.89 1.62
N GLN A 12 -7.20 1.54 1.53
CA GLN A 12 -7.53 2.69 2.40
C GLN A 12 -7.54 2.27 3.88
N ILE A 13 -8.07 1.09 4.17
CA ILE A 13 -8.07 0.56 5.53
C ILE A 13 -6.64 0.25 5.98
N MET A 14 -5.84 -0.37 5.12
CA MET A 14 -4.44 -0.64 5.43
C MET A 14 -3.68 0.65 5.70
N GLN A 15 -3.93 1.72 4.94
CA GLN A 15 -3.30 3.02 5.15
C GLN A 15 -3.62 3.59 6.53
N ALA A 16 -4.86 3.44 6.99
CA ALA A 16 -5.25 3.88 8.34
C ALA A 16 -4.44 3.13 9.40
N LEU A 17 -4.28 1.81 9.24
CA LEU A 17 -3.51 1.00 10.16
C LEU A 17 -2.03 1.35 10.14
N TRP A 18 -1.46 1.57 8.96
CA TRP A 18 -0.06 1.98 8.86
C TRP A 18 0.20 3.35 9.50
N ASP A 19 -0.74 4.28 9.34
CA ASP A 19 -0.58 5.64 9.84
C ASP A 19 -0.81 5.73 11.35
N ARG A 20 -1.75 4.95 11.89
CA ARG A 20 -2.18 5.09 13.28
C ARG A 20 -1.80 3.92 14.18
N GLY A 21 -1.35 2.80 13.60
CA GLY A 21 -0.98 1.61 14.35
C GLY A 21 -2.17 0.68 14.57
N THR A 22 -2.48 0.37 15.83
CA THR A 22 -3.56 -0.56 16.15
C THR A 22 -4.90 0.17 16.27
N LEU A 23 -5.94 -0.33 15.60
CA LEU A 23 -7.24 0.32 15.55
C LEU A 23 -8.38 -0.71 15.67
N SER A 24 -9.49 -0.27 16.28
CA SER A 24 -10.75 -1.01 16.22
C SER A 24 -11.44 -0.71 14.88
N ILE A 25 -12.48 -1.48 14.55
CA ILE A 25 -13.26 -1.25 13.33
C ILE A 25 -13.88 0.15 13.34
N ARG A 26 -14.41 0.59 14.47
CA ARG A 26 -14.99 1.92 14.59
C ARG A 26 -13.94 3.01 14.34
N GLU A 27 -12.75 2.85 14.90
CA GLU A 27 -11.67 3.81 14.70
C GLU A 27 -11.23 3.85 13.23
N ILE A 28 -11.20 2.70 12.58
CA ILE A 28 -10.90 2.63 11.14
C ILE A 28 -11.97 3.39 10.36
N GLN A 29 -13.25 3.13 10.66
CA GLN A 29 -14.36 3.84 10.03
C GLN A 29 -14.23 5.36 10.19
N GLU A 30 -13.93 5.79 11.40
CA GLU A 30 -13.82 7.22 11.72
C GLU A 30 -12.61 7.89 11.08
N SER A 31 -11.65 7.11 10.59
CA SER A 31 -10.48 7.64 9.89
C SER A 31 -10.82 8.13 8.47
N PHE A 32 -11.98 7.73 7.92
CA PHE A 32 -12.40 8.15 6.59
C PHE A 32 -13.02 9.55 6.65
N PRO A 33 -12.83 10.35 5.58
CA PRO A 33 -13.54 11.63 5.47
C PRO A 33 -15.05 11.41 5.49
N GLU A 34 -15.81 12.31 6.10
CA GLU A 34 -17.27 12.20 6.17
C GLU A 34 -17.91 11.96 4.81
N ARG A 35 -17.37 12.62 3.77
CA ARG A 35 -17.89 12.51 2.40
C ARG A 35 -17.83 11.08 1.87
N ASP A 36 -16.78 10.35 2.22
CA ASP A 36 -16.50 9.02 1.67
C ASP A 36 -16.53 7.92 2.73
N LYS A 37 -17.11 8.22 3.89
CA LYS A 37 -17.10 7.26 5.01
C LYS A 37 -18.01 6.06 4.71
N PRO A 38 -17.44 4.84 4.65
CA PRO A 38 -18.27 3.64 4.49
C PRO A 38 -19.02 3.33 5.77
N SER A 39 -20.05 2.50 5.67
CA SER A 39 -20.79 2.05 6.83
C SER A 39 -19.92 1.16 7.71
N TYR A 40 -20.29 1.04 8.98
CA TYR A 40 -19.60 0.16 9.92
C TYR A 40 -19.54 -1.28 9.39
N THR A 41 -20.66 -1.79 8.88
CA THR A 41 -20.74 -3.15 8.38
C THR A 41 -19.80 -3.36 7.19
N THR A 42 -19.70 -2.37 6.31
CA THR A 42 -18.79 -2.45 5.15
C THR A 42 -17.33 -2.51 5.62
N VAL A 43 -16.96 -1.67 6.57
CA VAL A 43 -15.61 -1.68 7.15
C VAL A 43 -15.34 -3.03 7.81
N GLN A 44 -16.29 -3.51 8.63
CA GLN A 44 -16.15 -4.79 9.32
C GLN A 44 -15.93 -5.95 8.33
N THR A 45 -16.76 -6.04 7.30
CA THR A 45 -16.64 -7.09 6.28
C THR A 45 -15.29 -7.02 5.60
N THR A 46 -14.83 -5.81 5.29
CA THR A 46 -13.56 -5.60 4.59
C THR A 46 -12.37 -5.97 5.49
N VAL A 47 -12.42 -5.59 6.77
CA VAL A 47 -11.38 -5.97 7.74
C VAL A 47 -11.31 -7.48 7.89
N TYR A 48 -12.46 -8.16 7.96
CA TYR A 48 -12.49 -9.62 8.06
C TYR A 48 -11.90 -10.28 6.79
N ARG A 49 -12.14 -9.67 5.65
CA ARG A 49 -11.54 -10.13 4.38
C ARG A 49 -10.02 -9.96 4.41
N LEU A 50 -9.54 -8.83 4.94
CA LEU A 50 -8.11 -8.59 5.12
C LEU A 50 -7.50 -9.59 6.10
N GLU A 51 -8.23 -9.93 7.14
CA GLU A 51 -7.79 -10.95 8.09
C GLU A 51 -7.66 -12.30 7.39
N GLY A 52 -8.61 -12.64 6.53
CA GLY A 52 -8.56 -13.86 5.74
C GLY A 52 -7.39 -13.91 4.76
N LYS A 53 -6.94 -12.75 4.29
CA LYS A 53 -5.75 -12.64 3.42
C LYS A 53 -4.45 -12.62 4.21
N ASN A 54 -4.51 -12.67 5.52
CA ASN A 54 -3.36 -12.52 6.41
C ASN A 54 -2.67 -11.16 6.29
N ALA A 55 -3.44 -10.14 5.93
CA ALA A 55 -2.93 -8.77 5.82
C ALA A 55 -3.04 -8.00 7.13
N VAL A 56 -4.01 -8.38 7.96
CA VAL A 56 -4.19 -7.84 9.31
C VAL A 56 -4.40 -8.98 10.29
N ARG A 57 -4.19 -8.70 11.57
CA ARG A 57 -4.46 -9.66 12.64
C ARG A 57 -5.07 -8.97 13.85
N ARG A 58 -5.78 -9.73 14.65
CA ARG A 58 -6.31 -9.25 15.93
C ARG A 58 -5.22 -9.35 16.97
N VAL A 59 -4.99 -8.28 17.71
CA VAL A 59 -3.92 -8.26 18.72
C VAL A 59 -4.45 -8.27 20.14
N LYS A 60 -5.63 -7.70 20.36
CA LYS A 60 -6.25 -7.67 21.71
C LYS A 60 -7.71 -7.28 21.58
N LYS A 61 -8.41 -7.32 22.69
CA LYS A 61 -9.80 -6.90 22.78
C LYS A 61 -9.91 -5.87 23.89
N ILE A 62 -10.46 -4.70 23.57
CA ILE A 62 -10.71 -3.63 24.54
C ILE A 62 -12.21 -3.51 24.64
N SER A 63 -12.75 -3.75 25.85
CA SER A 63 -14.20 -3.89 26.07
C SER A 63 -14.71 -5.01 25.16
N ASN A 64 -15.63 -4.73 24.24
CA ASN A 64 -16.12 -5.72 23.30
C ASN A 64 -15.56 -5.52 21.89
N ALA A 65 -14.58 -4.63 21.73
CA ALA A 65 -14.03 -4.29 20.43
C ALA A 65 -12.69 -4.98 20.20
N HIS A 66 -12.58 -5.72 19.11
CA HIS A 66 -11.31 -6.28 18.69
C HIS A 66 -10.44 -5.17 18.10
N ILE A 67 -9.15 -5.24 18.39
CA ILE A 67 -8.16 -4.28 17.89
C ILE A 67 -7.30 -5.01 16.86
N PHE A 68 -7.09 -4.37 15.72
CA PHE A 68 -6.38 -4.94 14.59
C PHE A 68 -5.08 -4.20 14.33
N GLU A 69 -4.11 -4.90 13.75
CA GLU A 69 -2.88 -4.31 13.27
C GLU A 69 -2.54 -4.86 11.90
N ALA A 70 -1.76 -4.10 11.13
CA ALA A 70 -1.28 -4.53 9.83
C ALA A 70 -0.19 -5.58 9.99
N VAL A 71 -0.28 -6.67 9.23
CA VAL A 71 0.76 -7.69 9.11
C VAL A 71 1.64 -7.39 7.90
N VAL A 72 1.00 -6.99 6.78
CA VAL A 72 1.71 -6.61 5.55
C VAL A 72 2.22 -5.17 5.71
N SER A 73 3.49 -4.94 5.39
CA SER A 73 4.08 -3.60 5.48
C SER A 73 3.59 -2.70 4.35
N ARG A 74 3.61 -1.38 4.60
CA ARG A 74 3.30 -0.38 3.57
C ARG A 74 4.21 -0.55 2.35
N GLN A 75 5.50 -0.76 2.58
CA GLN A 75 6.47 -0.90 1.49
C GLN A 75 6.16 -2.11 0.62
N SER A 76 5.85 -3.26 1.22
CA SER A 76 5.49 -4.46 0.47
C SER A 76 4.23 -4.25 -0.36
N ALA A 77 3.22 -3.58 0.20
CA ALA A 77 1.99 -3.29 -0.51
C ALA A 77 2.23 -2.33 -1.68
N GLN A 78 3.04 -1.30 -1.47
CA GLN A 78 3.39 -0.35 -2.52
C GLN A 78 4.14 -1.04 -3.67
N ARG A 79 5.09 -1.90 -3.35
CA ARG A 79 5.83 -2.66 -4.37
C ARG A 79 4.91 -3.55 -5.18
N ARG A 80 3.96 -4.21 -4.54
CA ARG A 80 2.99 -5.05 -5.23
C ARG A 80 2.13 -4.23 -6.18
N LEU A 81 1.70 -3.04 -5.75
CA LEU A 81 0.90 -2.14 -6.59
C LEU A 81 1.69 -1.70 -7.83
N ILE A 82 2.97 -1.38 -7.66
CA ILE A 82 3.83 -0.98 -8.77
C ILE A 82 4.01 -2.14 -9.75
N ASP A 83 4.27 -3.34 -9.23
CA ASP A 83 4.42 -4.53 -10.07
C ASP A 83 3.15 -4.82 -10.86
N ASP A 84 1.99 -4.71 -10.23
CA ASP A 84 0.71 -4.92 -10.90
C ASP A 84 0.46 -3.87 -11.98
N LEU A 85 0.81 -2.61 -11.68
CA LEU A 85 0.71 -1.52 -12.66
C LEU A 85 1.58 -1.80 -13.88
N LEU A 86 2.83 -2.15 -13.67
CA LEU A 86 3.76 -2.43 -14.77
C LEU A 86 3.29 -3.63 -15.61
N ALA A 87 2.69 -4.62 -14.97
CA ALA A 87 2.15 -5.78 -15.69
C ALA A 87 1.07 -5.36 -16.69
N LEU A 88 0.27 -4.33 -16.38
CA LEU A 88 -0.73 -3.79 -17.29
C LEU A 88 -0.10 -3.18 -18.55
N PHE A 89 1.17 -2.77 -18.46
CA PHE A 89 1.92 -2.20 -19.58
C PHE A 89 2.90 -3.21 -20.19
N GLY A 90 2.66 -4.50 -19.94
CA GLY A 90 3.52 -5.54 -20.47
C GLY A 90 4.95 -5.49 -19.92
N GLY A 91 5.14 -4.93 -18.75
CA GLY A 91 6.45 -4.78 -18.13
C GLY A 91 7.25 -3.58 -18.65
N ARG A 92 6.67 -2.77 -19.53
CA ARG A 92 7.38 -1.61 -20.10
C ARG A 92 7.23 -0.40 -19.18
N THR A 93 8.36 0.22 -18.86
CA THR A 93 8.40 1.41 -18.02
C THR A 93 8.18 2.71 -18.78
N GLN A 94 8.46 2.71 -20.10
CA GLN A 94 8.40 3.92 -20.92
C GLN A 94 7.06 4.68 -20.84
N PRO A 95 5.89 4.03 -21.00
CA PRO A 95 4.63 4.77 -20.94
C PRO A 95 4.40 5.42 -19.58
N VAL A 96 4.81 4.77 -18.49
CA VAL A 96 4.67 5.29 -17.14
C VAL A 96 5.58 6.51 -16.95
N MET A 97 6.84 6.39 -17.36
CA MET A 97 7.82 7.47 -17.28
C MET A 97 7.37 8.70 -18.06
N SER A 98 6.91 8.49 -19.29
CA SER A 98 6.45 9.57 -20.16
C SER A 98 5.29 10.32 -19.54
N HIS A 99 4.33 9.61 -19.00
CA HIS A 99 3.18 10.24 -18.34
C HIS A 99 3.60 11.05 -17.11
N LEU A 100 4.50 10.50 -16.30
CA LEU A 100 4.98 11.19 -15.11
C LEU A 100 5.72 12.47 -15.46
N ILE A 101 6.49 12.45 -16.54
CA ILE A 101 7.21 13.64 -17.04
C ILE A 101 6.23 14.69 -17.53
N GLU A 102 5.30 14.30 -18.40
CA GLU A 102 4.31 15.21 -19.00
C GLU A 102 3.39 15.83 -17.97
N SER A 103 3.06 15.10 -16.90
CA SER A 103 2.18 15.59 -15.84
C SER A 103 2.92 16.38 -14.77
N GLY A 104 4.23 16.56 -14.92
CA GLY A 104 5.05 17.33 -13.97
C GLY A 104 5.34 16.60 -12.66
N LYS A 105 5.02 15.31 -12.58
CA LYS A 105 5.24 14.53 -11.36
C LYS A 105 6.66 13.98 -11.24
N LEU A 106 7.36 13.86 -12.38
CA LEU A 106 8.74 13.42 -12.40
C LEU A 106 9.60 14.62 -12.82
N THR A 107 10.49 15.05 -11.93
CA THR A 107 11.36 16.21 -12.14
C THR A 107 12.76 15.76 -12.54
N LEU A 108 13.56 16.72 -13.05
CA LEU A 108 14.97 16.44 -13.35
C LEU A 108 15.73 15.98 -12.11
N GLU A 109 15.38 16.53 -10.96
CA GLU A 109 15.97 16.16 -9.68
C GLU A 109 15.68 14.69 -9.34
N ASP A 110 14.43 14.26 -9.57
CA ASP A 110 14.03 12.86 -9.37
C ASP A 110 14.83 11.93 -10.29
N VAL A 111 15.04 12.35 -11.54
CA VAL A 111 15.81 11.57 -12.51
C VAL A 111 17.28 11.46 -12.07
N LYS A 112 17.86 12.54 -11.55
CA LYS A 112 19.23 12.51 -11.04
C LYS A 112 19.39 11.55 -9.86
N GLU A 113 18.41 11.54 -8.96
CA GLU A 113 18.40 10.60 -7.84
C GLU A 113 18.27 9.16 -8.32
N ALA A 114 17.41 8.94 -9.31
CA ALA A 114 17.23 7.62 -9.91
C ALA A 114 18.51 7.14 -10.60
N GLU A 115 19.23 8.04 -11.26
CA GLU A 115 20.51 7.72 -11.90
C GLU A 115 21.54 7.24 -10.88
N LYS A 116 21.61 7.92 -9.74
CA LYS A 116 22.51 7.51 -8.65
C LYS A 116 22.16 6.10 -8.15
N ALA A 117 20.88 5.83 -7.98
CA ALA A 117 20.41 4.53 -7.52
C ALA A 117 20.76 3.43 -8.53
N LEU A 118 20.60 3.70 -9.82
CA LEU A 118 20.93 2.75 -10.87
C LEU A 118 22.43 2.45 -10.91
N LYS A 119 23.26 3.48 -10.78
CA LYS A 119 24.71 3.31 -10.76
C LYS A 119 25.16 2.50 -9.56
N LYS A 120 24.53 2.73 -8.42
CA LYS A 120 24.84 1.99 -7.19
C LYS A 120 24.46 0.51 -7.34
N LEU A 121 23.34 0.23 -7.98
CA LEU A 121 22.89 -1.13 -8.22
C LEU A 121 23.84 -1.86 -9.19
N GLU A 122 24.28 -1.19 -10.25
CA GLU A 122 25.25 -1.75 -11.19
C GLU A 122 26.56 -2.14 -10.51
N ARG A 123 27.06 -1.32 -9.58
CA ARG A 123 28.28 -1.61 -8.85
C ARG A 123 28.14 -2.88 -7.99
N LYS A 124 26.97 -3.11 -7.44
CA LYS A 124 26.70 -4.30 -6.62
C LYS A 124 26.61 -5.58 -7.44
N GLU A 125 26.15 -5.47 -8.68
CA GLU A 125 25.94 -6.61 -9.58
C GLU A 125 27.20 -6.98 -10.37
N LYS A 126 28.16 -6.07 -10.46
CA LYS A 126 29.39 -6.37 -11.21
C LYS A 126 30.24 -7.37 -10.44
N PRO A 127 30.59 -8.49 -11.05
CA PRO A 127 31.58 -9.39 -10.46
C PRO A 127 32.93 -8.69 -10.41
N GLN A 128 33.61 -8.87 -9.30
CA GLN A 128 34.96 -8.31 -9.13
C GLN A 128 35.99 -9.17 -9.82
#